data_1b16ab1592498c12fe464a90c4d958dc
#
_entry.id   1b16ab1592498c12fe464a90c4d958dc
#
_cell.length_a   1.000
_cell.length_b   1.000
_cell.length_c   1.000
_cell.angle_alpha   90.00
_cell.angle_beta   90.00
_cell.angle_gamma   90.00
#
_symmetry.space_group_name_H-M   'P 1'
#
loop_
_entity.id
_entity.type
_entity.pdbx_description
1 polymer ?
#
loop_
_entity_poly.entity_id
_entity_poly.type
_entity_poly.pdbx_seq_one_letter_code
_entity_poly.pdbx_strand_id
1 'polypeptide(L)'
;MAFMFYSLKMISIPRSFRSIEFAWLLGALIISVASMSSVAYLADRMQRAFERDAKQLIAADVIVQADQPIPEQFQKDAQSRGLKTAQTVVFPTMSSFKSQTKLVALKAVSDGYPLRGVIKTSDTLADLKGVAAQSIPNPGTVWVDSALMPSLNLKIGDDLTLGQAKFKLEAIITQ
;
A
#
# COMPACT_ATOMS: atom_id res chain seq x y z
N MET A 1 38.78 5.59 48.23
CA MET A 1 38.53 5.56 46.79
C MET A 1 39.50 4.58 46.17
N ALA A 2 39.11 3.33 46.03
CA ALA A 2 39.94 2.27 45.47
C ALA A 2 39.41 1.92 44.09
N PHE A 3 40.13 2.30 43.04
CA PHE A 3 39.87 1.89 41.67
C PHE A 3 40.26 0.43 41.50
N MET A 4 39.29 -0.42 41.37
CA MET A 4 39.44 -1.86 41.13
C MET A 4 39.71 -2.05 39.63
N PHE A 5 41.00 -2.12 39.26
CA PHE A 5 41.42 -2.52 37.93
C PHE A 5 41.05 -4.00 37.70
N TYR A 6 39.99 -4.24 36.95
CA TYR A 6 39.76 -5.56 36.38
C TYR A 6 40.83 -5.83 35.33
N SER A 7 41.82 -6.60 35.74
CA SER A 7 42.79 -7.18 34.82
C SER A 7 42.07 -8.10 33.84
N LEU A 8 41.94 -7.65 32.59
CA LEU A 8 41.54 -8.48 31.47
C LEU A 8 42.60 -9.59 31.32
N LYS A 9 42.34 -10.75 31.96
CA LYS A 9 43.14 -11.93 31.79
C LYS A 9 43.03 -12.34 30.34
N MET A 10 44.02 -12.04 29.53
CA MET A 10 44.16 -12.49 28.15
C MET A 10 43.90 -14.02 28.16
N ILE A 11 42.78 -14.46 27.63
CA ILE A 11 42.44 -15.87 27.44
C ILE A 11 43.52 -16.40 26.49
N SER A 12 44.51 -17.08 27.01
CA SER A 12 45.50 -17.78 26.20
C SER A 12 44.79 -18.91 25.50
N ILE A 13 44.55 -18.78 24.19
CA ILE A 13 43.94 -19.82 23.36
C ILE A 13 44.83 -21.06 23.43
N PRO A 14 44.33 -22.19 23.98
CA PRO A 14 45.14 -23.39 24.10
C PRO A 14 45.60 -23.87 22.74
N ARG A 15 46.79 -24.46 22.66
CA ARG A 15 47.39 -24.95 21.39
C ARG A 15 46.52 -25.95 20.61
N SER A 16 45.58 -26.61 21.26
CA SER A 16 44.55 -27.45 20.61
C SER A 16 43.61 -26.72 19.66
N PHE A 17 43.44 -25.41 19.78
CA PHE A 17 42.69 -24.58 18.82
C PHE A 17 43.44 -24.33 17.50
N ARG A 18 44.67 -24.81 17.35
CA ARG A 18 45.46 -24.70 16.12
C ARG A 18 45.38 -25.95 15.25
N SER A 19 44.59 -26.96 15.60
CA SER A 19 44.39 -28.13 14.78
C SER A 19 43.52 -27.79 13.58
N ILE A 20 43.86 -28.32 12.44
CA ILE A 20 43.09 -28.16 11.20
C ILE A 20 41.64 -28.62 11.35
N GLU A 21 41.42 -29.60 12.19
CA GLU A 21 40.11 -30.15 12.54
C GLU A 21 39.21 -29.11 13.23
N PHE A 22 39.76 -28.31 14.13
CA PHE A 22 39.03 -27.23 14.79
C PHE A 22 38.66 -26.11 13.82
N ALA A 23 39.53 -25.80 12.88
CA ALA A 23 39.25 -24.81 11.84
C ALA A 23 38.07 -25.25 10.93
N TRP A 24 38.01 -26.55 10.60
CA TRP A 24 36.87 -27.10 9.85
C TRP A 24 35.56 -27.07 10.63
N LEU A 25 35.59 -27.40 11.93
CA LEU A 25 34.43 -27.32 12.81
C LEU A 25 33.91 -25.87 12.94
N LEU A 26 34.84 -24.91 13.12
CA LEU A 26 34.50 -23.51 13.19
C LEU A 26 33.91 -23.00 11.86
N GLY A 27 34.51 -23.41 10.75
CA GLY A 27 33.99 -23.09 9.41
C GLY A 27 32.58 -23.62 9.19
N ALA A 28 32.34 -24.88 9.54
CA ALA A 28 31.02 -25.47 9.45
C ALA A 28 29.99 -24.76 10.34
N LEU A 29 30.37 -24.37 11.55
CA LEU A 29 29.50 -23.62 12.46
C LEU A 29 29.15 -22.24 11.88
N ILE A 30 30.16 -21.51 11.36
CA ILE A 30 29.93 -20.19 10.74
C ILE A 30 28.97 -20.29 9.54
N ILE A 31 29.18 -21.28 8.67
CA ILE A 31 28.32 -21.51 7.49
C ILE A 31 26.89 -21.84 7.94
N SER A 32 26.74 -22.70 8.95
CA SER A 32 25.45 -23.09 9.48
C SER A 32 24.68 -21.89 10.05
N VAL A 33 25.32 -21.08 10.88
CA VAL A 33 24.71 -19.89 11.47
C VAL A 33 24.43 -18.84 10.39
N ALA A 34 25.32 -18.64 9.44
CA ALA A 34 25.13 -17.71 8.34
C ALA A 34 23.93 -18.11 7.45
N SER A 35 23.80 -19.41 7.14
CA SER A 35 22.69 -19.92 6.34
C SER A 35 21.35 -19.71 7.05
N MET A 36 21.27 -20.04 8.33
CA MET A 36 20.04 -19.87 9.13
C MET A 36 19.67 -18.40 9.28
N SER A 37 20.65 -17.55 9.54
CA SER A 37 20.45 -16.09 9.65
C SER A 37 20.01 -15.48 8.34
N SER A 38 20.54 -15.93 7.20
CA SER A 38 20.18 -15.45 5.86
C SER A 38 18.71 -15.73 5.55
N VAL A 39 18.23 -16.95 5.85
CA VAL A 39 16.82 -17.30 5.65
C VAL A 39 15.90 -16.47 6.54
N ALA A 40 16.24 -16.34 7.82
CA ALA A 40 15.46 -15.52 8.75
C ALA A 40 15.40 -14.04 8.33
N TYR A 41 16.51 -13.48 7.86
CA TYR A 41 16.57 -12.11 7.37
C TYR A 41 15.72 -11.92 6.09
N LEU A 42 15.76 -12.89 5.17
CA LEU A 42 14.93 -12.84 3.96
C LEU A 42 13.44 -12.89 4.32
N ALA A 43 13.05 -13.80 5.22
CA ALA A 43 11.67 -13.92 5.68
C ALA A 43 11.17 -12.62 6.33
N ASP A 44 11.96 -12.00 7.21
CA ASP A 44 11.62 -10.71 7.84
C ASP A 44 11.44 -9.59 6.78
N ARG A 45 12.32 -9.53 5.78
CA ARG A 45 12.20 -8.54 4.70
C ARG A 45 10.95 -8.74 3.85
N MET A 46 10.62 -9.99 3.53
CA MET A 46 9.40 -10.32 2.79
C MET A 46 8.15 -9.95 3.58
N GLN A 47 8.11 -10.29 4.86
CA GLN A 47 6.98 -9.95 5.74
C GLN A 47 6.76 -8.43 5.79
N ARG A 48 7.81 -7.65 5.99
CA ARG A 48 7.72 -6.17 6.00
C ARG A 48 7.29 -5.59 4.65
N ALA A 49 7.69 -6.22 3.54
CA ALA A 49 7.25 -5.81 2.21
C ALA A 49 5.74 -6.05 2.05
N PHE A 50 5.27 -7.25 2.40
CA PHE A 50 3.84 -7.59 2.33
C PHE A 50 2.97 -6.69 3.23
N GLU A 51 3.41 -6.39 4.46
CA GLU A 51 2.69 -5.47 5.35
C GLU A 51 2.59 -4.06 4.76
N ARG A 52 3.64 -3.59 4.11
CA ARG A 52 3.64 -2.28 3.45
C ARG A 52 2.70 -2.26 2.25
N ASP A 53 2.77 -3.28 1.40
CA ASP A 53 1.94 -3.38 0.21
C ASP A 53 0.46 -3.55 0.59
N ALA A 54 0.15 -4.35 1.62
CA ALA A 54 -1.21 -4.50 2.14
C ALA A 54 -1.80 -3.16 2.61
N LYS A 55 -1.05 -2.36 3.38
CA LYS A 55 -1.49 -1.03 3.82
C LYS A 55 -1.70 -0.06 2.66
N GLN A 56 -0.91 -0.19 1.62
CA GLN A 56 -1.02 0.64 0.42
C GLN A 56 -2.28 0.28 -0.39
N LEU A 57 -2.58 -1.03 -0.52
CA LEU A 57 -3.79 -1.50 -1.22
C LEU A 57 -5.07 -1.12 -0.49
N ILE A 58 -5.08 -1.14 0.83
CA ILE A 58 -6.22 -0.73 1.67
C ILE A 58 -6.38 0.80 1.67
N ALA A 59 -5.33 1.54 1.31
CA ALA A 59 -5.24 3.01 1.39
C ALA A 59 -5.44 3.56 2.82
N ALA A 60 -5.24 2.72 3.85
CA ALA A 60 -5.37 3.05 5.27
C ALA A 60 -4.57 2.06 6.13
N ASP A 61 -4.41 2.35 7.42
CA ASP A 61 -3.83 1.41 8.38
C ASP A 61 -4.87 0.39 8.86
N VAL A 62 -6.14 0.82 8.97
CA VAL A 62 -7.28 -0.01 9.39
C VAL A 62 -8.48 0.34 8.53
N ILE A 63 -9.25 -0.67 8.14
CA ILE A 63 -10.51 -0.52 7.46
C ILE A 63 -11.64 -1.16 8.30
N VAL A 64 -12.74 -0.45 8.42
CA VAL A 64 -13.99 -0.98 8.98
C VAL A 64 -14.97 -1.08 7.82
N GLN A 65 -15.41 -2.29 7.51
CA GLN A 65 -16.35 -2.57 6.42
C GLN A 65 -17.67 -3.09 6.98
N ALA A 66 -18.77 -2.58 6.44
CA ALA A 66 -20.12 -3.03 6.76
C ALA A 66 -20.99 -2.97 5.52
N ASP A 67 -22.00 -3.84 5.44
CA ASP A 67 -23.00 -3.85 4.37
C ASP A 67 -24.10 -2.79 4.60
N GLN A 68 -24.15 -2.24 5.80
CA GLN A 68 -25.06 -1.18 6.23
C GLN A 68 -24.28 0.11 6.46
N PRO A 69 -24.92 1.28 6.36
CA PRO A 69 -24.28 2.54 6.69
C PRO A 69 -23.68 2.51 8.11
N ILE A 70 -22.38 2.81 8.20
CA ILE A 70 -21.68 2.83 9.49
C ILE A 70 -22.19 4.01 10.30
N PRO A 71 -22.59 3.81 11.58
CA PRO A 71 -23.06 4.91 12.43
C PRO A 71 -21.99 6.02 12.55
N GLU A 72 -22.41 7.27 12.45
CA GLU A 72 -21.51 8.45 12.56
C GLU A 72 -20.70 8.47 13.86
N GLN A 73 -21.19 7.80 14.89
CA GLN A 73 -20.51 7.73 16.18
C GLN A 73 -19.13 7.10 16.07
N PHE A 74 -18.95 6.08 15.20
CA PHE A 74 -17.64 5.49 14.97
C PHE A 74 -16.63 6.50 14.41
N GLN A 75 -17.07 7.35 13.48
CA GLN A 75 -16.22 8.39 12.93
C GLN A 75 -15.86 9.45 13.98
N LYS A 76 -16.84 9.87 14.78
CA LYS A 76 -16.63 10.84 15.87
C LYS A 76 -15.68 10.28 16.93
N ASP A 77 -15.85 9.03 17.32
CA ASP A 77 -14.97 8.35 18.29
C ASP A 77 -13.54 8.22 17.77
N ALA A 78 -13.37 7.88 16.49
CA ALA A 78 -12.04 7.83 15.87
C ALA A 78 -11.37 9.21 15.85
N GLN A 79 -12.10 10.24 15.47
CA GLN A 79 -11.59 11.62 15.44
C GLN A 79 -11.27 12.15 16.85
N SER A 80 -12.08 11.81 17.85
CA SER A 80 -11.80 12.18 19.26
C SER A 80 -10.49 11.57 19.78
N ARG A 81 -10.08 10.44 19.23
CA ARG A 81 -8.79 9.77 19.51
C ARG A 81 -7.64 10.30 18.64
N GLY A 82 -7.85 11.36 17.87
CA GLY A 82 -6.83 11.95 16.99
C GLY A 82 -6.54 11.15 15.72
N LEU A 83 -7.40 10.19 15.35
CA LEU A 83 -7.24 9.40 14.13
C LEU A 83 -7.78 10.17 12.92
N LYS A 84 -7.06 10.09 11.79
CA LYS A 84 -7.56 10.56 10.51
C LYS A 84 -8.53 9.53 9.95
N THR A 85 -9.68 9.98 9.47
CA THR A 85 -10.72 9.13 8.91
C THR A 85 -11.05 9.54 7.50
N ALA A 86 -11.34 8.56 6.63
CA ALA A 86 -11.91 8.77 5.31
C ALA A 86 -13.01 7.73 5.08
N GLN A 87 -14.06 8.12 4.41
CA GLN A 87 -15.15 7.22 4.05
C GLN A 87 -15.04 6.83 2.59
N THR A 88 -15.36 5.58 2.29
CA THR A 88 -15.49 5.09 0.93
C THR A 88 -16.75 4.26 0.79
N VAL A 89 -17.47 4.44 -0.31
CA VAL A 89 -18.61 3.62 -0.67
C VAL A 89 -18.35 3.02 -2.03
N VAL A 90 -18.46 1.70 -2.15
CA VAL A 90 -18.26 0.98 -3.41
C VAL A 90 -19.54 0.27 -3.77
N PHE A 91 -20.04 0.52 -4.97
CA PHE A 91 -21.25 -0.14 -5.47
C PHE A 91 -21.19 -0.32 -6.98
N PRO A 92 -21.82 -1.39 -7.52
CA PRO A 92 -21.95 -1.59 -8.95
C PRO A 92 -22.94 -0.59 -9.54
N THR A 93 -22.59 0.01 -10.69
CA THR A 93 -23.46 0.90 -11.42
C THR A 93 -23.25 0.75 -12.92
N MET A 94 -24.23 1.20 -13.72
CA MET A 94 -24.09 1.23 -15.16
C MET A 94 -23.42 2.52 -15.60
N SER A 95 -22.31 2.38 -16.30
CA SER A 95 -21.64 3.49 -16.99
C SER A 95 -22.11 3.54 -18.44
N SER A 96 -22.61 4.68 -18.88
CA SER A 96 -23.12 4.84 -20.25
C SER A 96 -22.46 6.04 -20.92
N PHE A 97 -22.01 5.82 -22.16
CA PHE A 97 -21.48 6.86 -23.02
C PHE A 97 -21.98 6.64 -24.45
N LYS A 98 -22.68 7.63 -25.03
CA LYS A 98 -23.38 7.50 -26.31
C LYS A 98 -24.33 6.29 -26.31
N SER A 99 -24.08 5.31 -27.17
CA SER A 99 -24.90 4.07 -27.30
C SER A 99 -24.26 2.87 -26.59
N GLN A 100 -23.13 3.04 -25.89
CA GLN A 100 -22.43 1.97 -25.20
C GLN A 100 -22.69 2.05 -23.71
N THR A 101 -22.89 0.88 -23.09
CA THR A 101 -23.13 0.77 -21.66
C THR A 101 -22.31 -0.38 -21.09
N LYS A 102 -21.72 -0.16 -19.91
CA LYS A 102 -20.89 -1.14 -19.22
C LYS A 102 -21.14 -1.10 -17.73
N LEU A 103 -21.21 -2.28 -17.10
CA LEU A 103 -21.25 -2.39 -15.64
C LEU A 103 -19.86 -2.07 -15.07
N VAL A 104 -19.81 -1.16 -14.10
CA VAL A 104 -18.59 -0.73 -13.44
C VAL A 104 -18.79 -0.72 -11.92
N ALA A 105 -17.70 -0.90 -11.17
CA ALA A 105 -17.69 -0.65 -9.75
C ALA A 105 -17.33 0.84 -9.52
N LEU A 106 -18.30 1.60 -9.03
CA LEU A 106 -18.10 2.99 -8.66
C LEU A 106 -17.62 3.09 -7.22
N LYS A 107 -16.51 3.77 -6.99
CA LYS A 107 -15.98 4.07 -5.67
C LYS A 107 -16.13 5.55 -5.39
N ALA A 108 -17.06 5.91 -4.53
CA ALA A 108 -17.18 7.25 -3.99
C ALA A 108 -16.25 7.40 -2.77
N VAL A 109 -15.56 8.51 -2.68
CA VAL A 109 -14.57 8.77 -1.62
C VAL A 109 -14.82 10.12 -0.99
N SER A 110 -14.57 10.24 0.31
CA SER A 110 -14.63 11.51 1.03
C SER A 110 -13.28 12.22 1.03
N ASP A 111 -13.28 13.47 1.46
CA ASP A 111 -12.07 14.25 1.67
C ASP A 111 -11.05 13.50 2.54
N GLY A 112 -9.77 13.71 2.23
CA GLY A 112 -8.66 13.05 2.92
C GLY A 112 -8.32 11.65 2.43
N TYR A 113 -9.08 11.08 1.50
CA TYR A 113 -8.71 9.82 0.84
C TYR A 113 -7.62 10.05 -0.22
N PRO A 114 -6.61 9.17 -0.32
CA PRO A 114 -6.29 8.01 0.50
C PRO A 114 -5.55 8.40 1.79
N LEU A 115 -5.80 7.70 2.90
CA LEU A 115 -5.07 7.93 4.16
C LEU A 115 -3.63 7.41 4.10
N ARG A 116 -3.38 6.43 3.24
CA ARG A 116 -2.08 5.82 2.96
C ARG A 116 -1.92 5.60 1.45
N GLY A 117 -0.68 5.67 0.99
CA GLY A 117 -0.38 5.53 -0.43
C GLY A 117 -0.69 6.79 -1.22
N VAL A 118 -0.65 6.67 -2.54
CA VAL A 118 -0.90 7.76 -3.47
C VAL A 118 -1.63 7.21 -4.69
N ILE A 119 -2.70 7.86 -5.09
CA ILE A 119 -3.35 7.58 -6.37
C ILE A 119 -2.55 8.27 -7.46
N LYS A 120 -2.27 7.56 -8.53
CA LYS A 120 -1.63 8.14 -9.70
C LYS A 120 -2.65 8.34 -10.80
N THR A 121 -2.61 9.48 -11.42
CA THR A 121 -3.49 9.84 -12.54
C THR A 121 -2.68 10.28 -13.74
N SER A 122 -3.23 10.09 -14.92
CA SER A 122 -2.65 10.53 -16.17
C SER A 122 -3.73 11.17 -17.06
N ASP A 123 -3.33 12.11 -17.90
CA ASP A 123 -4.19 12.72 -18.91
C ASP A 123 -4.18 11.92 -20.22
N THR A 124 -3.35 10.88 -20.35
CA THR A 124 -3.23 10.07 -21.54
C THR A 124 -3.09 8.60 -21.21
N LEU A 125 -3.68 7.72 -22.05
CA LEU A 125 -3.50 6.27 -21.94
C LEU A 125 -2.07 5.80 -22.19
N ALA A 126 -1.26 6.58 -22.88
CA ALA A 126 0.12 6.23 -23.18
C ALA A 126 1.05 6.39 -21.98
N ASP A 127 0.71 7.23 -21.01
CA ASP A 127 1.50 7.43 -19.81
C ASP A 127 1.05 6.51 -18.69
N LEU A 128 1.67 5.33 -18.65
CA LEU A 128 1.41 4.32 -17.61
C LEU A 128 2.02 4.66 -16.24
N LYS A 129 2.93 5.63 -16.17
CA LYS A 129 3.55 6.02 -14.89
C LYS A 129 2.68 6.96 -14.09
N GLY A 130 1.92 7.81 -14.78
CA GLY A 130 1.05 8.79 -14.16
C GLY A 130 1.78 9.75 -13.20
N VAL A 131 1.08 10.77 -12.78
CA VAL A 131 1.52 11.73 -11.75
C VAL A 131 0.72 11.48 -10.47
N ALA A 132 1.37 11.63 -9.33
CA ALA A 132 0.71 11.53 -8.04
C ALA A 132 -0.39 12.60 -7.92
N ALA A 133 -1.63 12.17 -7.75
CA ALA A 133 -2.75 13.08 -7.53
C ALA A 133 -2.62 13.75 -6.15
N GLN A 134 -2.81 15.06 -6.12
CA GLN A 134 -2.74 15.85 -4.87
C GLN A 134 -4.09 15.94 -4.15
N SER A 135 -5.18 15.62 -4.83
CA SER A 135 -6.55 15.70 -4.33
C SER A 135 -7.38 14.55 -4.85
N ILE A 136 -8.61 14.43 -4.39
CA ILE A 136 -9.64 13.58 -4.98
C ILE A 136 -10.31 14.31 -6.17
N PRO A 137 -11.09 13.62 -7.02
CA PRO A 137 -11.85 14.26 -8.10
C PRO A 137 -12.72 15.40 -7.57
N ASN A 138 -12.81 16.48 -8.33
CA ASN A 138 -13.68 17.59 -7.99
C ASN A 138 -15.17 17.16 -8.04
N PRO A 139 -16.06 17.79 -7.25
CA PRO A 139 -17.49 17.52 -7.36
C PRO A 139 -18.00 17.67 -8.80
N GLY A 140 -18.70 16.64 -9.31
CA GLY A 140 -19.18 16.59 -10.69
C GLY A 140 -18.18 16.02 -11.69
N THR A 141 -16.98 15.62 -11.25
CA THR A 141 -16.00 14.94 -12.07
C THR A 141 -15.77 13.51 -11.62
N VAL A 142 -15.17 12.69 -12.48
CA VAL A 142 -14.82 11.31 -12.21
C VAL A 142 -13.48 10.96 -12.82
N TRP A 143 -12.72 10.15 -12.12
CA TRP A 143 -11.53 9.47 -12.65
C TRP A 143 -11.91 8.04 -13.01
N VAL A 144 -11.42 7.55 -14.12
CA VAL A 144 -11.72 6.20 -14.61
C VAL A 144 -10.47 5.35 -14.68
N ASP A 145 -10.66 4.05 -14.55
CA ASP A 145 -9.62 3.07 -14.81
C ASP A 145 -9.21 3.09 -16.29
N SER A 146 -7.93 2.86 -16.55
CA SER A 146 -7.36 2.83 -17.90
C SER A 146 -8.06 1.83 -18.83
N ALA A 147 -8.56 0.71 -18.30
CA ALA A 147 -9.29 -0.32 -19.06
C ALA A 147 -10.70 0.13 -19.50
N LEU A 148 -11.29 1.11 -18.83
CA LEU A 148 -12.61 1.60 -19.19
C LEU A 148 -12.56 2.51 -20.43
N MET A 149 -11.48 3.25 -20.62
CA MET A 149 -11.30 4.21 -21.70
C MET A 149 -11.50 3.60 -23.09
N PRO A 150 -10.78 2.52 -23.49
CA PRO A 150 -10.98 1.91 -24.80
C PRO A 150 -12.32 1.17 -24.90
N SER A 151 -12.87 0.64 -23.80
CA SER A 151 -14.09 -0.15 -23.81
C SER A 151 -15.36 0.66 -24.09
N LEU A 152 -15.36 1.94 -23.79
CA LEU A 152 -16.43 2.90 -24.09
C LEU A 152 -16.03 3.98 -25.09
N ASN A 153 -14.81 3.91 -25.62
CA ASN A 153 -14.25 4.91 -26.56
C ASN A 153 -14.25 6.34 -25.97
N LEU A 154 -13.90 6.43 -24.68
CA LEU A 154 -13.88 7.68 -23.92
C LEU A 154 -12.66 8.53 -24.21
N LYS A 155 -12.82 9.84 -24.06
CA LYS A 155 -11.75 10.82 -24.05
C LYS A 155 -11.87 11.68 -22.81
N ILE A 156 -10.75 12.22 -22.33
CA ILE A 156 -10.75 13.19 -21.23
C ILE A 156 -11.60 14.39 -21.64
N GLY A 157 -12.47 14.81 -20.72
CA GLY A 157 -13.44 15.88 -20.94
C GLY A 157 -14.82 15.41 -21.41
N ASP A 158 -15.00 14.13 -21.75
CA ASP A 158 -16.30 13.59 -22.10
C ASP A 158 -17.25 13.51 -20.88
N ASP A 159 -18.55 13.65 -21.15
CA ASP A 159 -19.58 13.50 -20.13
C ASP A 159 -20.02 12.03 -20.05
N LEU A 160 -19.72 11.41 -18.93
CA LEU A 160 -20.05 10.02 -18.61
C LEU A 160 -21.30 9.96 -17.74
N THR A 161 -22.29 9.15 -18.12
CA THR A 161 -23.47 8.90 -17.27
C THR A 161 -23.21 7.69 -16.39
N LEU A 162 -23.28 7.88 -15.07
CA LEU A 162 -23.17 6.81 -14.06
C LEU A 162 -24.50 6.69 -13.33
N GLY A 163 -25.23 5.61 -13.60
CA GLY A 163 -26.60 5.46 -13.13
C GLY A 163 -27.51 6.55 -13.68
N GLN A 164 -27.94 7.50 -12.83
CA GLN A 164 -28.81 8.61 -13.20
C GLN A 164 -28.09 9.96 -13.27
N ALA A 165 -26.83 10.02 -12.87
CA ALA A 165 -26.05 11.26 -12.79
C ALA A 165 -25.01 11.33 -13.91
N LYS A 166 -24.70 12.57 -14.36
CA LYS A 166 -23.65 12.83 -15.33
C LYS A 166 -22.43 13.39 -14.64
N PHE A 167 -21.28 12.87 -15.03
CA PHE A 167 -19.99 13.30 -14.51
C PHE A 167 -19.04 13.59 -15.68
N LYS A 168 -18.21 14.60 -15.53
CA LYS A 168 -17.17 14.90 -16.50
C LYS A 168 -15.94 14.07 -16.23
N LEU A 169 -15.42 13.43 -17.25
CA LEU A 169 -14.18 12.67 -17.16
C LEU A 169 -12.97 13.61 -17.01
N GLU A 170 -12.31 13.59 -15.85
CA GLU A 170 -11.21 14.49 -15.53
C GLU A 170 -9.85 13.86 -15.76
N ALA A 171 -9.66 12.61 -15.31
CA ALA A 171 -8.38 11.91 -15.40
C ALA A 171 -8.53 10.40 -15.50
N ILE A 172 -7.44 9.74 -15.85
CA ILE A 172 -7.32 8.29 -15.91
C ILE A 172 -6.51 7.82 -14.70
N ILE A 173 -7.01 6.84 -13.97
CA ILE A 173 -6.27 6.21 -12.87
C ILE A 173 -5.24 5.27 -13.49
N THR A 174 -3.96 5.50 -13.17
CA THR A 174 -2.84 4.62 -13.43
C THR A 174 -2.34 4.12 -12.09
N GLN A 175 -2.13 2.85 -11.92
CA GLN A 175 -1.72 2.28 -10.64
C GLN A 175 -0.51 2.96 -9.99
#